data_136a34bc766174f48e5b5cee1edf157e
#
_entry.id   136a34bc766174f48e5b5cee1edf157e
#
_cell.length_a   1.000
_cell.length_b   1.000
_cell.length_c   1.000
_cell.angle_alpha   90.00
_cell.angle_beta   90.00
_cell.angle_gamma   90.00
#
_symmetry.space_group_name_H-M   'P 1'
#
loop_
_entity.id
_entity.type
_entity.pdbx_description
1 polymer ?
#
loop_
_entity_poly.entity_id
_entity_poly.type
_entity_poly.pdbx_seq_one_letter_code
_entity_poly.pdbx_strand_id
1 'polypeptide(L)'
;MKRKVCFVILFMFVAVNMIQAKQPVPYLQKDYRNSFKITFLSWISGSTKLSYERSFPNIRQSGEWCASVIGAGNDKYQNNPKGYTMRYGHKFFLNENQKQSLMGFYLRPEVVYSHYSYNSKLDGTRTLATNTAFLGTIGYQYVYKRFLADFWVGGGYAAGTPADTYYHHGFELWHFFNTENTKIAMSFSIRLGICF
;
A
#
# COMPACT_ATOMS: atom_id res chain seq x y z
N MET A 1 -17.93 10.10 -18.82
CA MET A 1 -16.62 10.74 -18.57
C MET A 1 -16.68 11.88 -17.54
N LYS A 2 -17.64 12.79 -17.55
CA LYS A 2 -17.69 13.98 -16.66
C LYS A 2 -17.70 13.66 -15.13
N ARG A 3 -18.35 12.57 -14.69
CA ARG A 3 -18.41 12.20 -13.24
C ARG A 3 -17.05 11.72 -12.67
N LYS A 4 -16.20 11.08 -13.46
CA LYS A 4 -14.88 10.60 -13.01
C LYS A 4 -13.88 11.73 -12.82
N VAL A 5 -13.95 12.78 -13.65
CA VAL A 5 -13.10 13.96 -13.55
C VAL A 5 -13.43 14.77 -12.29
N CYS A 6 -14.73 14.90 -11.94
CA CYS A 6 -15.15 15.58 -10.71
C CYS A 6 -14.60 14.94 -9.44
N PHE A 7 -14.49 13.61 -9.38
CA PHE A 7 -13.95 12.89 -8.21
C PHE A 7 -12.44 13.14 -8.04
N VAL A 8 -11.70 13.19 -9.14
CA VAL A 8 -10.24 13.47 -9.09
C VAL A 8 -9.98 14.91 -8.66
N ILE A 9 -10.77 15.86 -9.18
CA ILE A 9 -10.66 17.28 -8.80
C ILE A 9 -11.04 17.50 -7.33
N LEU A 10 -12.10 16.85 -6.85
CA LEU A 10 -12.50 16.91 -5.44
C LEU A 10 -11.42 16.32 -4.53
N PHE A 11 -10.79 15.22 -4.92
CA PHE A 11 -9.71 14.59 -4.17
C PHE A 11 -8.45 15.47 -4.13
N MET A 12 -8.09 16.11 -5.26
CA MET A 12 -7.00 17.11 -5.30
C MET A 12 -7.32 18.35 -4.44
N PHE A 13 -8.56 18.81 -4.46
CA PHE A 13 -8.97 19.98 -3.67
C PHE A 13 -8.92 19.70 -2.16
N VAL A 14 -9.34 18.52 -1.74
CA VAL A 14 -9.22 18.06 -0.34
C VAL A 14 -7.76 17.90 0.07
N ALA A 15 -6.92 17.32 -0.80
CA ALA A 15 -5.49 17.16 -0.54
C ALA A 15 -4.76 18.51 -0.41
N VAL A 16 -5.06 19.47 -1.28
CA VAL A 16 -4.48 20.83 -1.22
C VAL A 16 -4.91 21.58 0.03
N ASN A 17 -6.18 21.48 0.44
CA ASN A 17 -6.65 22.11 1.67
C ASN A 17 -6.07 21.47 2.93
N MET A 18 -5.78 20.18 2.92
CA MET A 18 -5.08 19.51 4.03
C MET A 18 -3.62 19.98 4.17
N ILE A 19 -2.98 20.38 3.07
CA ILE A 19 -1.61 20.93 3.07
C ILE A 19 -1.60 22.38 3.62
N GLN A 20 -2.68 23.15 3.40
CA GLN A 20 -2.81 24.53 3.88
C GLN A 20 -3.40 24.66 5.28
N ALA A 21 -3.91 23.59 5.87
CA ALA A 21 -4.39 23.62 7.25
C ALA A 21 -3.24 24.05 8.17
N LYS A 22 -3.33 25.28 8.72
CA LYS A 22 -2.41 25.81 9.73
C LYS A 22 -2.18 24.72 10.75
N GLN A 23 -0.92 24.34 10.92
CA GLN A 23 -0.56 23.32 11.92
C GLN A 23 -1.09 23.77 13.27
N PRO A 24 -1.93 22.98 13.93
CA PRO A 24 -2.38 23.32 15.27
C PRO A 24 -1.13 23.45 16.14
N VAL A 25 -1.17 24.48 17.01
CA VAL A 25 -0.14 24.75 18.02
C VAL A 25 0.35 23.42 18.63
N PRO A 26 1.64 23.20 18.75
CA PRO A 26 2.19 21.91 19.13
C PRO A 26 1.76 21.57 20.56
N TYR A 27 0.68 20.82 20.72
CA TYR A 27 0.59 19.94 21.86
C TYR A 27 1.87 19.10 21.81
N LEU A 28 2.54 18.92 22.95
CA LEU A 28 3.67 18.00 23.08
C LEU A 28 3.21 16.59 22.68
N GLN A 29 3.17 16.35 21.36
CA GLN A 29 2.73 15.09 20.84
C GLN A 29 3.91 14.13 21.02
N LYS A 30 3.65 13.04 21.74
CA LYS A 30 4.64 12.00 22.00
C LYS A 30 5.21 11.49 20.67
N ASP A 31 6.52 11.41 20.56
CA ASP A 31 7.16 10.80 19.40
C ASP A 31 7.01 9.27 19.48
N TYR A 32 6.16 8.75 18.60
CA TYR A 32 5.94 7.32 18.47
C TYR A 32 6.92 6.74 17.46
N ARG A 33 7.48 5.59 17.81
CA ARG A 33 8.46 4.91 16.95
C ARG A 33 7.95 3.64 16.31
N ASN A 34 6.81 3.14 16.75
CA ASN A 34 6.21 1.92 16.23
C ASN A 34 4.77 2.19 15.80
N SER A 35 4.32 1.47 14.77
CA SER A 35 2.92 1.47 14.38
C SER A 35 2.45 0.13 13.85
N PHE A 36 1.18 -0.20 14.12
CA PHE A 36 0.44 -1.24 13.42
C PHE A 36 -0.57 -0.61 12.48
N LYS A 37 -0.67 -1.15 11.27
CA LYS A 37 -1.55 -0.64 10.23
C LYS A 37 -2.31 -1.76 9.56
N ILE A 38 -3.53 -1.46 9.11
CA ILE A 38 -4.34 -2.32 8.26
C ILE A 38 -4.61 -1.59 6.94
N THR A 39 -4.54 -2.29 5.83
CA THR A 39 -4.90 -1.70 4.54
C THR A 39 -6.41 -1.51 4.48
N PHE A 40 -6.82 -0.26 4.27
CA PHE A 40 -8.23 0.11 4.21
C PHE A 40 -8.92 -0.59 3.05
N LEU A 41 -10.05 -1.24 3.32
CA LEU A 41 -10.87 -1.96 2.35
C LEU A 41 -10.17 -3.10 1.60
N SER A 42 -9.02 -3.59 2.03
CA SER A 42 -8.35 -4.71 1.33
C SER A 42 -9.17 -6.00 1.34
N TRP A 43 -10.00 -6.20 2.36
CA TRP A 43 -10.89 -7.36 2.46
C TRP A 43 -11.97 -7.40 1.35
N ILE A 44 -12.36 -6.25 0.78
CA ILE A 44 -13.28 -6.17 -0.36
C ILE A 44 -12.64 -6.74 -1.64
N SER A 45 -11.32 -6.70 -1.73
CA SER A 45 -10.55 -7.22 -2.86
C SER A 45 -9.96 -8.61 -2.64
N GLY A 46 -10.48 -9.35 -1.67
CA GLY A 46 -10.12 -10.74 -1.46
C GLY A 46 -8.85 -10.97 -0.64
N SER A 47 -8.36 -9.96 0.09
CA SER A 47 -7.18 -10.13 0.94
C SER A 47 -7.23 -9.27 2.19
N THR A 48 -6.65 -9.75 3.28
CA THR A 48 -6.45 -8.97 4.51
C THR A 48 -4.97 -8.72 4.72
N LYS A 49 -4.62 -7.44 4.93
CA LYS A 49 -3.23 -6.98 4.98
C LYS A 49 -2.95 -6.24 6.26
N LEU A 50 -1.96 -6.72 7.00
CA LEU A 50 -1.47 -6.13 8.24
C LEU A 50 -0.02 -5.68 8.06
N SER A 51 0.32 -4.52 8.61
CA SER A 51 1.67 -3.99 8.55
C SER A 51 2.15 -3.57 9.92
N TYR A 52 3.43 -3.78 10.16
CA TYR A 52 4.17 -3.24 11.29
C TYR A 52 5.29 -2.34 10.78
N GLU A 53 5.39 -1.15 11.32
CA GLU A 53 6.44 -0.18 10.99
C GLU A 53 7.20 0.23 12.22
N ARG A 54 8.52 0.35 12.10
CA ARG A 54 9.42 0.84 13.15
C ARG A 54 10.35 1.91 12.60
N SER A 55 10.38 3.05 13.27
CA SER A 55 11.34 4.12 13.03
C SER A 55 12.70 3.77 13.60
N PHE A 56 13.77 4.11 12.87
CA PHE A 56 15.15 3.96 13.34
C PHE A 56 15.56 5.17 14.18
N PRO A 57 16.32 4.94 15.28
CA PRO A 57 16.83 6.04 16.11
C PRO A 57 17.74 6.96 15.30
N ASN A 58 17.63 8.28 15.56
CA ASN A 58 18.52 9.31 15.03
C ASN A 58 18.58 9.49 13.51
N ILE A 59 17.74 8.78 12.77
CA ILE A 59 17.61 8.93 11.32
C ILE A 59 16.12 9.00 10.93
N ARG A 60 15.84 9.74 9.86
CA ARG A 60 14.48 9.90 9.36
C ARG A 60 14.09 8.75 8.43
N GLN A 61 14.19 7.57 8.95
CA GLN A 61 13.93 6.35 8.21
C GLN A 61 13.09 5.40 9.06
N SER A 62 12.31 4.59 8.39
CA SER A 62 11.60 3.48 9.03
C SER A 62 11.58 2.25 8.13
N GLY A 63 11.54 1.09 8.75
CA GLY A 63 11.28 -0.18 8.08
C GLY A 63 9.84 -0.61 8.30
N GLU A 64 9.17 -0.99 7.24
CA GLU A 64 7.80 -1.48 7.26
C GLU A 64 7.70 -2.90 6.71
N TRP A 65 7.16 -3.80 7.51
CA TRP A 65 6.82 -5.16 7.13
C TRP A 65 5.32 -5.29 6.97
N CYS A 66 4.88 -5.88 5.87
CA CYS A 66 3.48 -6.15 5.63
C CYS A 66 3.30 -7.63 5.28
N ALA A 67 2.38 -8.26 5.97
CA ALA A 67 1.91 -9.61 5.66
C ALA A 67 0.45 -9.58 5.23
N SER A 68 0.11 -10.38 4.24
CA SER A 68 -1.23 -10.47 3.69
C SER A 68 -1.65 -11.92 3.52
N VAL A 69 -2.90 -12.19 3.85
CA VAL A 69 -3.56 -13.47 3.53
C VAL A 69 -4.49 -13.24 2.35
N ILE A 70 -4.22 -13.91 1.24
CA ILE A 70 -5.05 -13.91 0.03
C ILE A 70 -6.15 -14.96 0.22
N GLY A 71 -7.39 -14.58 -0.10
CA GLY A 71 -8.58 -15.40 0.15
C GLY A 71 -9.26 -15.12 1.49
N ALA A 72 -8.66 -14.29 2.36
CA ALA A 72 -9.31 -13.76 3.56
C ALA A 72 -10.00 -12.44 3.22
N GLY A 73 -11.20 -12.51 2.65
CA GLY A 73 -12.00 -11.37 2.22
C GLY A 73 -13.06 -11.76 1.20
N ASN A 74 -13.74 -10.77 0.63
CA ASN A 74 -14.76 -10.98 -0.38
C ASN A 74 -14.13 -11.14 -1.77
N ASP A 75 -14.25 -12.31 -2.37
CA ASP A 75 -13.84 -12.53 -3.76
C ASP A 75 -14.97 -12.17 -4.73
N LYS A 76 -15.00 -10.93 -5.16
CA LYS A 76 -15.97 -10.41 -6.14
C LYS A 76 -15.96 -11.20 -7.47
N TYR A 77 -14.84 -11.78 -7.82
CA TYR A 77 -14.67 -12.47 -9.11
C TYR A 77 -14.85 -13.99 -9.02
N GLN A 78 -15.11 -14.50 -7.81
CA GLN A 78 -15.29 -15.94 -7.54
C GLN A 78 -14.12 -16.82 -8.03
N ASN A 79 -12.91 -16.26 -8.03
CA ASN A 79 -11.71 -16.99 -8.42
C ASN A 79 -11.15 -17.88 -7.30
N ASN A 80 -11.79 -17.87 -6.13
CA ASN A 80 -11.42 -18.65 -4.95
C ASN A 80 -9.88 -18.60 -4.67
N PRO A 81 -9.29 -17.40 -4.56
CA PRO A 81 -7.85 -17.28 -4.38
C PRO A 81 -7.43 -17.76 -3.00
N LYS A 82 -6.25 -18.37 -2.90
CA LYS A 82 -5.65 -18.78 -1.62
C LYS A 82 -4.14 -18.57 -1.68
N GLY A 83 -3.60 -17.91 -0.69
CA GLY A 83 -2.17 -17.70 -0.63
C GLY A 83 -1.77 -16.58 0.33
N TYR A 84 -0.57 -16.09 0.14
CA TYR A 84 -0.02 -15.03 0.98
C TYR A 84 0.82 -14.04 0.16
N THR A 85 0.97 -12.85 0.72
CA THR A 85 1.91 -11.83 0.23
C THR A 85 2.74 -11.34 1.39
N MET A 86 4.03 -11.19 1.17
CA MET A 86 4.96 -10.52 2.07
C MET A 86 5.53 -9.30 1.37
N ARG A 87 5.67 -8.21 2.14
CA ARG A 87 6.20 -6.96 1.63
C ARG A 87 7.12 -6.33 2.65
N TYR A 88 8.24 -5.82 2.19
CA TYR A 88 9.12 -4.97 2.97
C TYR A 88 9.34 -3.66 2.22
N GLY A 89 9.14 -2.54 2.91
CA GLY A 89 9.43 -1.21 2.42
C GLY A 89 10.31 -0.44 3.38
N HIS A 90 11.30 0.28 2.85
CA HIS A 90 12.14 1.16 3.63
C HIS A 90 11.78 2.60 3.32
N LYS A 91 11.27 3.36 4.30
CA LYS A 91 10.84 4.74 4.13
C LYS A 91 11.95 5.72 4.48
N PHE A 92 12.14 6.69 3.60
CA PHE A 92 13.00 7.85 3.78
C PHE A 92 12.12 9.09 3.89
N PHE A 93 11.94 9.66 5.08
CA PHE A 93 11.12 10.84 5.29
C PHE A 93 11.86 12.10 4.86
N LEU A 94 11.21 12.92 4.03
CA LEU A 94 11.82 14.08 3.38
C LEU A 94 11.75 15.38 4.20
N ASN A 95 10.85 15.46 5.17
CA ASN A 95 10.58 16.70 5.91
C ASN A 95 11.57 16.90 7.07
N GLU A 96 12.37 17.96 7.00
CA GLU A 96 13.41 18.25 7.99
C GLU A 96 12.90 18.73 9.36
N ASN A 97 11.76 19.40 9.39
CA ASN A 97 11.27 20.11 10.59
C ASN A 97 10.20 19.38 11.40
N GLN A 98 10.01 18.09 11.18
CA GLN A 98 8.98 17.35 11.90
C GLN A 98 9.50 16.77 13.21
N LYS A 99 8.74 17.03 14.28
CA LYS A 99 9.02 16.52 15.62
C LYS A 99 8.62 15.04 15.80
N GLN A 100 8.00 14.41 14.78
CA GLN A 100 7.53 13.04 14.83
C GLN A 100 8.25 12.14 13.83
N SER A 101 8.74 11.01 14.32
CA SER A 101 9.53 10.06 13.55
C SER A 101 8.76 9.35 12.43
N LEU A 102 7.44 9.18 12.59
CA LEU A 102 6.58 8.45 11.65
C LEU A 102 5.60 9.37 10.92
N MET A 103 5.98 10.62 10.62
CA MET A 103 5.08 11.57 9.95
C MET A 103 5.79 12.27 8.79
N GLY A 104 5.11 12.48 7.68
CA GLY A 104 5.54 13.32 6.58
C GLY A 104 5.55 12.66 5.23
N PHE A 105 6.06 13.40 4.25
CA PHE A 105 6.33 12.86 2.92
C PHE A 105 7.53 11.91 2.97
N TYR A 106 7.43 10.83 2.23
CA TYR A 106 8.49 9.84 2.16
C TYR A 106 8.68 9.26 0.75
N LEU A 107 9.87 8.80 0.49
CA LEU A 107 10.19 7.86 -0.58
C LEU A 107 10.34 6.47 0.01
N ARG A 108 9.86 5.44 -0.69
CA ARG A 108 9.92 4.07 -0.20
C ARG A 108 10.25 3.11 -1.34
N PRO A 109 11.50 2.66 -1.46
CA PRO A 109 11.79 1.41 -2.17
C PRO A 109 11.15 0.24 -1.41
N GLU A 110 10.56 -0.68 -2.16
CA GLU A 110 9.92 -1.85 -1.56
C GLU A 110 10.05 -3.10 -2.41
N VAL A 111 10.05 -4.24 -1.74
CA VAL A 111 10.01 -5.57 -2.33
C VAL A 111 8.71 -6.23 -1.91
N VAL A 112 8.02 -6.83 -2.88
CA VAL A 112 6.78 -7.57 -2.68
C VAL A 112 6.99 -8.99 -3.20
N TYR A 113 6.68 -9.97 -2.38
CA TYR A 113 6.64 -11.38 -2.77
C TYR A 113 5.24 -11.91 -2.54
N SER A 114 4.66 -12.56 -3.55
CA SER A 114 3.33 -13.15 -3.50
C SER A 114 3.37 -14.59 -4.01
N HIS A 115 2.75 -15.48 -3.24
CA HIS A 115 2.56 -16.87 -3.63
C HIS A 115 1.11 -17.25 -3.38
N TYR A 116 0.38 -17.60 -4.45
CA TYR A 116 -1.05 -17.85 -4.35
C TYR A 116 -1.54 -18.76 -5.47
N SER A 117 -2.69 -19.36 -5.25
CA SER A 117 -3.42 -20.12 -6.26
C SER A 117 -4.82 -19.52 -6.44
N TYR A 118 -5.36 -19.64 -7.64
CA TYR A 118 -6.70 -19.16 -7.97
C TYR A 118 -7.30 -20.00 -9.09
N ASN A 119 -8.62 -19.93 -9.26
CA ASN A 119 -9.29 -20.58 -10.38
C ASN A 119 -9.20 -19.66 -11.61
N SER A 120 -8.64 -20.16 -12.70
CA SER A 120 -8.61 -19.47 -13.99
C SER A 120 -10.03 -19.22 -14.48
N LYS A 121 -10.28 -18.03 -15.02
CA LYS A 121 -11.57 -17.71 -15.63
C LYS A 121 -11.79 -18.34 -16.99
N LEU A 122 -10.71 -18.74 -17.66
CA LEU A 122 -10.77 -19.29 -19.02
C LEU A 122 -11.27 -20.72 -19.01
N ASP A 123 -10.81 -21.55 -18.09
CA ASP A 123 -11.03 -22.99 -18.07
C ASP A 123 -11.43 -23.53 -16.70
N GLY A 124 -11.52 -22.66 -15.68
CA GLY A 124 -11.85 -23.06 -14.31
C GLY A 124 -10.77 -23.86 -13.58
N THR A 125 -9.62 -24.11 -14.22
CA THR A 125 -8.54 -24.88 -13.61
C THR A 125 -7.87 -24.13 -12.47
N ARG A 126 -7.33 -24.88 -11.50
CA ARG A 126 -6.55 -24.30 -10.39
C ARG A 126 -5.16 -23.94 -10.86
N THR A 127 -4.85 -22.67 -10.86
CA THR A 127 -3.55 -22.13 -11.30
C THR A 127 -2.75 -21.64 -10.11
N LEU A 128 -1.45 -21.95 -10.09
CA LEU A 128 -0.49 -21.46 -9.12
C LEU A 128 0.28 -20.28 -9.71
N ALA A 129 0.42 -19.20 -8.94
CA ALA A 129 1.20 -18.05 -9.35
C ALA A 129 2.17 -17.63 -8.25
N THR A 130 3.36 -17.23 -8.65
CA THR A 130 4.38 -16.65 -7.79
C THR A 130 4.91 -15.39 -8.44
N ASN A 131 4.87 -14.28 -7.73
CA ASN A 131 5.29 -12.99 -8.24
C ASN A 131 6.22 -12.30 -7.25
N THR A 132 7.26 -11.67 -7.78
CA THR A 132 8.15 -10.78 -7.04
C THR A 132 8.15 -9.42 -7.73
N ALA A 133 7.94 -8.35 -6.96
CA ALA A 133 7.97 -6.99 -7.49
C ALA A 133 8.96 -6.12 -6.71
N PHE A 134 9.66 -5.26 -7.44
CA PHE A 134 10.51 -4.19 -6.91
C PHE A 134 9.90 -2.87 -7.28
N LEU A 135 9.48 -2.08 -6.30
CA LEU A 135 8.72 -0.86 -6.50
C LEU A 135 9.43 0.33 -5.86
N GLY A 136 9.30 1.48 -6.51
CA GLY A 136 9.59 2.79 -5.92
C GLY A 136 8.27 3.50 -5.66
N THR A 137 8.00 3.87 -4.43
CA THR A 137 6.76 4.55 -4.06
C THR A 137 7.05 5.88 -3.37
N ILE A 138 6.15 6.83 -3.57
CA ILE A 138 6.09 8.10 -2.85
C ILE A 138 4.80 8.13 -2.05
N GLY A 139 4.85 8.63 -0.84
CA GLY A 139 3.68 8.68 0.02
C GLY A 139 3.74 9.79 1.04
N TYR A 140 2.64 9.91 1.75
CA TYR A 140 2.49 10.82 2.89
C TYR A 140 1.86 10.09 4.06
N GLN A 141 2.53 10.14 5.21
CA GLN A 141 2.06 9.56 6.47
C GLN A 141 1.67 10.66 7.43
N TYR A 142 0.42 10.63 7.88
CA TYR A 142 -0.13 11.56 8.83
C TYR A 142 -0.38 10.87 10.16
N VAL A 143 0.06 11.51 11.26
CA VAL A 143 -0.15 11.00 12.63
C VAL A 143 -0.91 12.06 13.42
N TYR A 144 -2.05 11.67 13.98
CA TYR A 144 -2.83 12.49 14.91
C TYR A 144 -3.08 11.74 16.20
N LYS A 145 -2.49 12.23 17.29
CA LYS A 145 -2.44 11.50 18.57
C LYS A 145 -1.80 10.12 18.34
N ARG A 146 -2.58 9.05 18.44
CA ARG A 146 -2.15 7.67 18.16
C ARG A 146 -2.61 7.15 16.80
N PHE A 147 -3.53 7.86 16.16
CA PHE A 147 -4.02 7.45 14.84
C PHE A 147 -3.01 7.78 13.75
N LEU A 148 -2.90 6.87 12.80
CA LEU A 148 -2.03 7.00 11.65
C LEU A 148 -2.83 6.74 10.38
N ALA A 149 -2.64 7.60 9.38
CA ALA A 149 -3.11 7.40 8.02
C ALA A 149 -1.91 7.48 7.08
N ASP A 150 -1.78 6.51 6.19
CA ASP A 150 -0.65 6.35 5.28
C ASP A 150 -1.17 6.18 3.85
N PHE A 151 -0.74 7.06 2.94
CA PHE A 151 -1.16 7.10 1.54
C PHE A 151 0.07 7.00 0.68
N TRP A 152 0.03 6.15 -0.36
CA TRP A 152 1.13 6.09 -1.32
C TRP A 152 0.67 5.72 -2.71
N VAL A 153 1.53 6.04 -3.66
CA VAL A 153 1.45 5.63 -5.05
C VAL A 153 2.87 5.40 -5.57
N GLY A 154 3.02 4.47 -6.46
CA GLY A 154 4.29 4.22 -7.12
C GLY A 154 4.23 3.12 -8.13
N GLY A 155 5.38 2.78 -8.67
CA GLY A 155 5.49 1.75 -9.68
C GLY A 155 6.89 1.13 -9.71
N GLY A 156 7.01 0.11 -10.51
CA GLY A 156 8.26 -0.61 -10.67
C GLY A 156 8.15 -1.83 -11.56
N TYR A 157 9.01 -2.77 -11.31
CA TYR A 157 9.16 -3.99 -12.09
C TYR A 157 8.63 -5.20 -11.32
N ALA A 158 7.84 -6.04 -11.99
CA ALA A 158 7.36 -7.29 -11.44
C ALA A 158 7.79 -8.47 -12.34
N ALA A 159 8.25 -9.55 -11.72
CA ALA A 159 8.63 -10.79 -12.36
C ALA A 159 7.93 -11.97 -11.68
N GLY A 160 7.63 -13.00 -12.44
CA GLY A 160 7.01 -14.21 -11.90
C GLY A 160 6.18 -14.96 -12.94
N THR A 161 5.39 -15.89 -12.47
CA THR A 161 4.41 -16.61 -13.29
C THR A 161 3.42 -15.60 -13.85
N PRO A 162 3.11 -15.61 -15.15
CA PRO A 162 2.07 -14.78 -15.72
C PRO A 162 0.77 -15.01 -14.96
N ALA A 163 0.34 -14.03 -14.21
CA ALA A 163 -0.96 -14.08 -13.58
C ALA A 163 -2.00 -13.79 -14.64
N ASP A 164 -3.13 -14.49 -14.54
CA ASP A 164 -4.32 -14.14 -15.31
C ASP A 164 -4.61 -12.64 -15.07
N THR A 165 -4.79 -11.88 -16.18
CA THR A 165 -5.01 -10.43 -16.21
C THR A 165 -6.10 -9.92 -15.27
N TYR A 166 -6.96 -10.80 -14.83
CA TYR A 166 -8.15 -10.47 -14.07
C TYR A 166 -7.99 -10.59 -12.56
N TYR A 167 -6.87 -11.15 -12.07
CA TYR A 167 -6.64 -11.25 -10.66
C TYR A 167 -5.64 -10.20 -10.18
N HIS A 168 -6.11 -9.28 -9.36
CA HIS A 168 -5.29 -8.29 -8.67
C HIS A 168 -5.19 -8.67 -7.20
N HIS A 169 -4.00 -8.59 -6.64
CA HIS A 169 -3.72 -8.85 -5.21
C HIS A 169 -4.30 -7.76 -4.29
N GLY A 170 -5.55 -7.40 -4.52
CA GLY A 170 -6.15 -6.25 -3.89
C GLY A 170 -5.66 -4.93 -4.50
N PHE A 171 -5.98 -3.81 -3.84
CA PHE A 171 -5.67 -2.47 -4.35
C PHE A 171 -4.18 -2.10 -4.30
N GLU A 172 -3.29 -2.97 -3.89
CA GLU A 172 -1.90 -2.59 -3.62
C GLU A 172 -0.89 -2.94 -4.73
N LEU A 173 -1.24 -3.84 -5.65
CA LEU A 173 -0.35 -4.19 -6.76
C LEU A 173 -1.18 -4.41 -8.02
N TRP A 174 -0.92 -3.59 -9.03
CA TRP A 174 -1.58 -3.63 -10.32
C TRP A 174 -0.56 -3.87 -11.39
N HIS A 175 -0.80 -4.86 -12.25
CA HIS A 175 -0.02 -5.03 -13.46
C HIS A 175 -0.68 -4.21 -14.57
N PHE A 176 0.03 -3.20 -15.06
CA PHE A 176 -0.40 -2.43 -16.22
C PHE A 176 0.10 -3.11 -17.48
N PHE A 177 -0.78 -3.21 -18.47
CA PHE A 177 -0.48 -3.81 -19.76
C PHE A 177 -0.05 -5.27 -19.62
N ASN A 178 -1.01 -6.11 -19.27
CA ASN A 178 -0.77 -7.54 -19.31
C ASN A 178 -0.76 -8.05 -20.76
N THR A 179 0.28 -7.73 -21.45
CA THR A 179 0.77 -8.53 -22.56
C THR A 179 1.84 -9.43 -21.97
N GLU A 180 2.06 -10.59 -22.53
CA GLU A 180 3.03 -11.60 -22.06
C GLU A 180 4.45 -11.05 -21.77
N ASN A 181 4.72 -9.82 -22.18
CA ASN A 181 6.01 -9.16 -22.08
C ASN A 181 6.08 -7.95 -21.14
N THR A 182 4.96 -7.49 -20.56
CA THR A 182 5.01 -6.27 -19.73
C THR A 182 5.15 -6.61 -18.27
N LYS A 183 6.28 -6.24 -17.70
CA LYS A 183 6.66 -6.49 -16.32
C LYS A 183 6.52 -5.23 -15.43
N ILE A 184 5.68 -4.30 -15.86
CA ILE A 184 5.43 -3.05 -15.12
C ILE A 184 4.32 -3.29 -14.11
N ALA A 185 4.58 -2.95 -12.86
CA ALA A 185 3.59 -2.97 -11.79
C ALA A 185 3.40 -1.57 -11.22
N MET A 186 2.18 -1.25 -10.82
CA MET A 186 1.86 -0.07 -10.01
C MET A 186 1.31 -0.49 -8.66
N SER A 187 1.58 0.32 -7.66
CA SER A 187 1.06 0.15 -6.30
C SER A 187 0.50 1.45 -5.80
N PHE A 188 -0.71 1.41 -5.24
CA PHE A 188 -1.27 2.52 -4.49
C PHE A 188 -2.18 1.97 -3.41
N SER A 189 -2.27 2.63 -2.28
CA SER A 189 -3.15 2.21 -1.20
C SER A 189 -3.31 3.27 -0.12
N ILE A 190 -4.25 2.98 0.77
CA ILE A 190 -4.50 3.72 2.00
C ILE A 190 -4.41 2.72 3.15
N ARG A 191 -3.60 3.03 4.16
CA ARG A 191 -3.55 2.28 5.42
C ARG A 191 -3.96 3.16 6.58
N LEU A 192 -4.69 2.57 7.48
CA LEU A 192 -5.06 3.18 8.76
C LEU A 192 -4.40 2.38 9.87
N GLY A 193 -3.96 3.07 10.93
CA GLY A 193 -3.23 2.39 11.99
C GLY A 193 -3.16 3.15 13.30
N ILE A 194 -2.44 2.58 14.23
CA ILE A 194 -2.18 3.13 15.56
C ILE A 194 -0.69 3.13 15.84
N CYS A 195 -0.21 4.22 16.44
CA CYS A 195 1.18 4.39 16.90
C CYS A 195 1.32 4.10 18.41
N PHE A 196 2.48 3.58 18.80
CA PHE A 196 2.83 3.27 20.20
C PHE A 196 4.34 3.31 20.46
#